data_49b6f46a7aaf7ac4c99d1ef3adf1df6e
#
_entry.id   49b6f46a7aaf7ac4c99d1ef3adf1df6e
#
_cell.length_a   1.000
_cell.length_b   1.000
_cell.length_c   1.000
_cell.angle_alpha   90.00
_cell.angle_beta   90.00
_cell.angle_gamma   90.00
#
_symmetry.space_group_name_H-M   'P 1'
#
loop_
_entity.id
_entity.type
_entity.pdbx_description
1 polymer ?
#
loop_
_entity_poly.entity_id
_entity_poly.type
_entity_poly.pdbx_seq_one_letter_code
_entity_poly.pdbx_strand_id
1 'polypeptide(L)'
;MAEKATQKDRRGALVRAAYSQIAERGFEGLRTREVAREAGVNIATLHYYFPTKEKLIEGVVEHAMERFRTTLAPHGSPADQLRNHLRSVRRLVQDEPQLGIVMGELTLRSARDPGIARIMQETNEAWHHIVRGLLRRAVKEGNLRSEMDSDEVAAMVVATLRNLTLPMASSGARGDQALRQLERWIGVDGSSRGSGRKHSSN
;
A
#
# COMPACT_ATOMS: atom_id res chain seq x y z
N MET A 1 10.84 -20.77 -22.49
CA MET A 1 11.03 -19.90 -21.31
C MET A 1 11.27 -18.43 -21.68
N ALA A 2 12.05 -18.11 -22.71
CA ALA A 2 12.31 -16.73 -23.17
C ALA A 2 11.05 -15.97 -23.62
N GLU A 3 10.11 -16.62 -24.31
CA GLU A 3 8.87 -16.01 -24.81
C GLU A 3 7.94 -15.55 -23.68
N LYS A 4 7.81 -16.32 -22.58
CA LYS A 4 7.05 -15.91 -21.38
C LYS A 4 7.69 -14.73 -20.64
N ALA A 5 9.04 -14.64 -20.63
CA ALA A 5 9.74 -13.50 -20.03
C ALA A 5 9.48 -12.22 -20.84
N THR A 6 9.55 -12.30 -22.19
CA THR A 6 9.24 -11.18 -23.10
C THR A 6 7.79 -10.73 -22.98
N GLN A 7 6.85 -11.67 -22.80
CA GLN A 7 5.42 -11.38 -22.64
C GLN A 7 5.12 -10.66 -21.30
N LYS A 8 5.71 -11.13 -20.18
CA LYS A 8 5.59 -10.48 -18.88
C LYS A 8 6.19 -9.07 -18.89
N ASP A 9 7.28 -8.89 -19.62
CA ASP A 9 7.97 -7.60 -19.73
C ASP A 9 7.13 -6.57 -20.50
N ARG A 10 6.48 -6.96 -21.61
CA ARG A 10 5.57 -6.08 -22.37
C ARG A 10 4.33 -5.67 -21.57
N ARG A 11 3.69 -6.62 -20.86
CA ARG A 11 2.57 -6.29 -19.97
C ARG A 11 3.00 -5.29 -18.90
N GLY A 12 4.15 -5.52 -18.28
CA GLY A 12 4.71 -4.63 -17.27
C GLY A 12 5.05 -3.24 -17.83
N ALA A 13 5.59 -3.14 -19.03
CA ALA A 13 5.88 -1.87 -19.70
C ALA A 13 4.60 -1.05 -19.95
N LEU A 14 3.53 -1.68 -20.40
CA LEU A 14 2.21 -1.04 -20.59
C LEU A 14 1.64 -0.51 -19.26
N VAL A 15 1.75 -1.28 -18.20
CA VAL A 15 1.28 -0.86 -16.86
C VAL A 15 2.12 0.32 -16.35
N ARG A 16 3.44 0.27 -16.47
CA ARG A 16 4.31 1.40 -16.05
C ARG A 16 4.03 2.67 -16.84
N ALA A 17 3.84 2.58 -18.16
CA ALA A 17 3.47 3.73 -18.98
C ALA A 17 2.11 4.32 -18.56
N ALA A 18 1.11 3.48 -18.30
CA ALA A 18 -0.19 3.95 -17.81
C ALA A 18 -0.08 4.59 -16.42
N TYR A 19 0.71 4.01 -15.52
CA TYR A 19 0.99 4.55 -14.19
C TYR A 19 1.63 5.94 -14.28
N SER A 20 2.67 6.12 -15.12
CA SER A 20 3.30 7.43 -15.34
C SER A 20 2.33 8.45 -15.88
N GLN A 21 1.49 8.10 -16.87
CA GLN A 21 0.50 9.02 -17.40
C GLN A 21 -0.51 9.48 -16.35
N ILE A 22 -0.99 8.56 -15.49
CA ILE A 22 -1.90 8.92 -14.40
C ILE A 22 -1.19 9.83 -13.40
N ALA A 23 0.06 9.55 -13.04
CA ALA A 23 0.84 10.38 -12.13
C ALA A 23 1.08 11.80 -12.67
N GLU A 24 1.31 11.95 -13.98
CA GLU A 24 1.67 13.22 -14.61
C GLU A 24 0.45 14.07 -15.02
N ARG A 25 -0.63 13.42 -15.49
CA ARG A 25 -1.75 14.07 -16.17
C ARG A 25 -3.11 13.76 -15.57
N GLY A 26 -3.13 13.04 -14.45
CA GLY A 26 -4.34 12.55 -13.83
C GLY A 26 -5.02 11.44 -14.64
N PHE A 27 -6.10 10.91 -14.08
CA PHE A 27 -6.87 9.84 -14.69
C PHE A 27 -7.49 10.22 -16.05
N GLU A 28 -7.95 11.48 -16.17
CA GLU A 28 -8.54 11.99 -17.41
C GLU A 28 -7.49 12.14 -18.52
N GLY A 29 -6.20 12.21 -18.17
CA GLY A 29 -5.09 12.26 -19.13
C GLY A 29 -4.69 10.91 -19.71
N LEU A 30 -5.20 9.79 -19.17
CA LEU A 30 -4.84 8.44 -19.63
C LEU A 30 -5.33 8.16 -21.05
N ARG A 31 -4.39 7.98 -21.99
CA ARG A 31 -4.63 7.72 -23.41
C ARG A 31 -3.97 6.40 -23.83
N THR A 32 -4.77 5.38 -24.14
CA THR A 32 -4.27 4.05 -24.50
C THR A 32 -3.29 4.04 -25.68
N ARG A 33 -3.48 4.91 -26.66
CA ARG A 33 -2.56 5.05 -27.80
C ARG A 33 -1.18 5.57 -27.36
N GLU A 34 -1.16 6.53 -26.44
CA GLU A 34 0.09 7.06 -25.89
C GLU A 34 0.77 6.04 -24.98
N VAL A 35 0.00 5.30 -24.17
CA VAL A 35 0.51 4.18 -23.35
C VAL A 35 1.20 3.13 -24.23
N ALA A 36 0.57 2.73 -25.34
CA ALA A 36 1.18 1.77 -26.26
C ALA A 36 2.49 2.32 -26.86
N ARG A 37 2.50 3.59 -27.29
CA ARG A 37 3.68 4.26 -27.85
C ARG A 37 4.83 4.35 -26.83
N GLU A 38 4.54 4.74 -25.59
CA GLU A 38 5.52 4.84 -24.50
C GLU A 38 6.09 3.47 -24.09
N ALA A 39 5.24 2.44 -24.15
CA ALA A 39 5.67 1.07 -23.88
C ALA A 39 6.41 0.41 -25.07
N GLY A 40 6.59 1.13 -26.20
CA GLY A 40 7.27 0.60 -27.37
C GLY A 40 6.50 -0.52 -28.10
N VAL A 41 5.16 -0.53 -28.00
CA VAL A 41 4.32 -1.54 -28.66
C VAL A 41 3.21 -0.87 -29.50
N ASN A 42 2.60 -1.63 -30.39
CA ASN A 42 1.43 -1.16 -31.13
C ASN A 42 0.16 -1.28 -30.28
N ILE A 43 -0.89 -0.56 -30.71
CA ILE A 43 -2.18 -0.54 -30.00
C ILE A 43 -2.88 -1.92 -29.97
N ALA A 44 -2.70 -2.77 -30.97
CA ALA A 44 -3.24 -4.11 -30.98
C ALA A 44 -2.62 -4.97 -29.89
N THR A 45 -1.32 -4.81 -29.64
CA THR A 45 -0.63 -5.46 -28.50
C THR A 45 -1.19 -4.99 -27.16
N LEU A 46 -1.48 -3.69 -27.00
CA LEU A 46 -2.12 -3.21 -25.78
C LEU A 46 -3.48 -3.88 -25.58
N HIS A 47 -4.33 -3.90 -26.61
CA HIS A 47 -5.66 -4.53 -26.51
C HIS A 47 -5.60 -6.04 -26.29
N TYR A 48 -4.56 -6.72 -26.75
CA TYR A 48 -4.32 -8.13 -26.44
C TYR A 48 -4.10 -8.35 -24.93
N TYR A 49 -3.33 -7.51 -24.26
CA TYR A 49 -3.08 -7.62 -22.82
C TYR A 49 -4.16 -7.01 -21.95
N PHE A 50 -4.76 -5.92 -22.43
CA PHE A 50 -5.76 -5.13 -21.73
C PHE A 50 -6.91 -4.81 -22.68
N PRO A 51 -7.90 -5.71 -22.78
CA PRO A 51 -9.02 -5.55 -23.73
C PRO A 51 -9.84 -4.28 -23.49
N THR A 52 -9.85 -3.78 -22.24
CA THR A 52 -10.55 -2.55 -21.87
C THR A 52 -9.64 -1.63 -21.06
N LYS A 53 -10.03 -0.35 -20.96
CA LYS A 53 -9.33 0.65 -20.13
C LYS A 53 -9.37 0.25 -18.65
N GLU A 54 -10.47 -0.34 -18.19
CA GLU A 54 -10.64 -0.83 -16.82
C GLU A 54 -9.62 -1.94 -16.51
N LYS A 55 -9.39 -2.87 -17.44
CA LYS A 55 -8.36 -3.91 -17.26
C LYS A 55 -6.94 -3.34 -17.18
N LEU A 56 -6.66 -2.28 -17.90
CA LEU A 56 -5.37 -1.57 -17.78
C LEU A 56 -5.25 -0.91 -16.41
N ILE A 57 -6.33 -0.32 -15.92
CA ILE A 57 -6.38 0.32 -14.59
C ILE A 57 -6.23 -0.73 -13.47
N GLU A 58 -6.87 -1.90 -13.59
CA GLU A 58 -6.63 -3.02 -12.67
C GLU A 58 -5.12 -3.33 -12.59
N GLY A 59 -4.44 -3.39 -13.74
CA GLY A 59 -2.99 -3.58 -13.78
C GLY A 59 -2.20 -2.45 -13.10
N VAL A 60 -2.64 -1.20 -13.22
CA VAL A 60 -2.02 -0.06 -12.52
C VAL A 60 -2.22 -0.18 -11.00
N VAL A 61 -3.41 -0.57 -10.54
CA VAL A 61 -3.68 -0.81 -9.10
C VAL A 61 -2.81 -1.95 -8.59
N GLU A 62 -2.74 -3.08 -9.32
CA GLU A 62 -1.87 -4.20 -8.97
C GLU A 62 -0.40 -3.75 -8.82
N HIS A 63 0.08 -2.92 -9.74
CA HIS A 63 1.45 -2.37 -9.70
C HIS A 63 1.68 -1.48 -8.48
N ALA A 64 0.75 -0.57 -8.18
CA ALA A 64 0.81 0.27 -6.99
C ALA A 64 0.78 -0.57 -5.70
N MET A 65 -0.08 -1.59 -5.65
CA MET A 65 -0.18 -2.48 -4.49
C MET A 65 1.06 -3.35 -4.29
N GLU A 66 1.75 -3.73 -5.36
CA GLU A 66 3.02 -4.45 -5.24
C GLU A 66 4.06 -3.60 -4.51
N ARG A 67 4.08 -2.28 -4.72
CA ARG A 67 4.95 -1.36 -3.96
C ARG A 67 4.66 -1.42 -2.47
N PHE A 68 3.38 -1.44 -2.08
CA PHE A 68 3.01 -1.57 -0.66
C PHE A 68 3.33 -2.96 -0.09
N ARG A 69 3.26 -4.04 -0.89
CA ARG A 69 3.67 -5.39 -0.42
C ARG A 69 5.14 -5.45 -0.04
N THR A 70 6.02 -4.68 -0.71
CA THR A 70 7.45 -4.63 -0.35
C THR A 70 7.70 -4.09 1.06
N THR A 71 6.74 -3.40 1.66
CA THR A 71 6.83 -2.88 3.02
C THR A 71 6.55 -3.94 4.09
N LEU A 72 6.03 -5.11 3.71
CA LEU A 72 5.72 -6.23 4.58
C LEU A 72 6.93 -7.16 4.70
N ALA A 73 7.87 -6.83 5.59
CA ALA A 73 9.04 -7.69 5.83
C ALA A 73 8.69 -8.77 6.87
N PRO A 74 8.85 -10.08 6.57
CA PRO A 74 8.49 -11.17 7.47
C PRO A 74 9.55 -11.44 8.55
N HIS A 75 10.30 -10.42 8.99
CA HIS A 75 11.40 -10.55 9.94
C HIS A 75 11.06 -9.92 11.29
N GLY A 76 11.49 -10.58 12.36
CA GLY A 76 11.24 -10.17 13.75
C GLY A 76 9.89 -10.63 14.29
N SER A 77 9.56 -10.19 15.52
CA SER A 77 8.26 -10.46 16.13
C SER A 77 7.11 -9.85 15.31
N PRO A 78 5.87 -10.31 15.46
CA PRO A 78 4.72 -9.68 14.78
C PRO A 78 4.57 -8.18 15.10
N ALA A 79 4.94 -7.75 16.31
CA ALA A 79 4.98 -6.34 16.70
C ALA A 79 6.07 -5.59 15.94
N ASP A 80 7.26 -6.17 15.76
CA ASP A 80 8.33 -5.58 14.96
C ASP A 80 7.94 -5.50 13.47
N GLN A 81 7.29 -6.55 12.94
CA GLN A 81 6.78 -6.55 11.57
C GLN A 81 5.75 -5.42 11.35
N LEU A 82 4.82 -5.23 12.30
CA LEU A 82 3.84 -4.15 12.23
C LEU A 82 4.52 -2.77 12.29
N ARG A 83 5.44 -2.56 13.23
CA ARG A 83 6.22 -1.31 13.32
C ARG A 83 6.97 -1.02 12.03
N ASN A 84 7.66 -2.02 11.50
CA ASN A 84 8.43 -1.88 10.26
C ASN A 84 7.51 -1.57 9.07
N HIS A 85 6.35 -2.21 8.99
CA HIS A 85 5.35 -1.92 7.97
C HIS A 85 4.87 -0.46 8.03
N LEU A 86 4.46 0.03 9.21
CA LEU A 86 4.02 1.41 9.41
C LEU A 86 5.07 2.43 8.91
N ARG A 87 6.32 2.24 9.33
CA ARG A 87 7.43 3.13 8.96
C ARG A 87 7.82 3.01 7.49
N SER A 88 7.77 1.79 6.95
CA SER A 88 8.14 1.56 5.54
C SER A 88 7.07 2.09 4.58
N VAL A 89 5.78 2.01 4.90
CA VAL A 89 4.72 2.67 4.11
C VAL A 89 4.95 4.18 4.09
N ARG A 90 5.23 4.78 5.25
CA ARG A 90 5.52 6.22 5.34
C ARG A 90 6.71 6.63 4.48
N ARG A 91 7.81 5.87 4.57
CA ARG A 91 9.02 6.11 3.79
C ARG A 91 8.76 5.93 2.29
N LEU A 92 8.10 4.84 1.91
CA LEU A 92 7.75 4.57 0.52
C LEU A 92 7.01 5.73 -0.14
N VAL A 93 6.03 6.31 0.54
CA VAL A 93 5.24 7.43 -0.01
C VAL A 93 6.05 8.73 -0.08
N GLN A 94 7.02 8.92 0.81
CA GLN A 94 7.96 10.05 0.75
C GLN A 94 8.96 9.91 -0.39
N ASP A 95 9.47 8.70 -0.60
CA ASP A 95 10.48 8.39 -1.62
C ASP A 95 9.87 8.30 -3.03
N GLU A 96 8.58 7.92 -3.13
CA GLU A 96 7.84 7.76 -4.39
C GLU A 96 6.57 8.64 -4.42
N PRO A 97 6.68 9.97 -4.57
CA PRO A 97 5.52 10.87 -4.56
C PRO A 97 4.45 10.54 -5.61
N GLN A 98 4.87 9.99 -6.76
CA GLN A 98 3.97 9.55 -7.83
C GLN A 98 2.98 8.47 -7.34
N LEU A 99 3.40 7.61 -6.41
CA LEU A 99 2.52 6.60 -5.82
C LEU A 99 1.34 7.25 -5.09
N GLY A 100 1.62 8.32 -4.32
CA GLY A 100 0.58 9.09 -3.64
C GLY A 100 -0.39 9.75 -4.62
N ILE A 101 0.12 10.32 -5.73
CA ILE A 101 -0.71 10.94 -6.77
C ILE A 101 -1.63 9.88 -7.40
N VAL A 102 -1.08 8.75 -7.83
CA VAL A 102 -1.87 7.67 -8.45
C VAL A 102 -2.92 7.13 -7.49
N MET A 103 -2.58 6.93 -6.20
CA MET A 103 -3.54 6.48 -5.20
C MET A 103 -4.65 7.53 -4.95
N GLY A 104 -4.33 8.81 -4.96
CA GLY A 104 -5.29 9.90 -4.87
C GLY A 104 -6.26 9.92 -6.05
N GLU A 105 -5.75 9.81 -7.27
CA GLU A 105 -6.53 9.74 -8.50
C GLU A 105 -7.49 8.53 -8.51
N LEU A 106 -7.00 7.35 -8.14
CA LEU A 106 -7.79 6.13 -8.04
C LEU A 106 -8.88 6.25 -6.96
N THR A 107 -8.55 6.84 -5.80
CA THR A 107 -9.50 7.07 -4.71
C THR A 107 -10.62 8.02 -5.16
N LEU A 108 -10.27 9.13 -5.82
CA LEU A 108 -11.25 10.08 -6.33
C LEU A 108 -12.14 9.44 -7.41
N ARG A 109 -11.55 8.66 -8.30
CA ARG A 109 -12.28 7.97 -9.37
C ARG A 109 -13.22 6.89 -8.82
N SER A 110 -12.85 6.20 -7.74
CA SER A 110 -13.68 5.15 -7.13
C SER A 110 -15.06 5.65 -6.69
N ALA A 111 -15.18 6.95 -6.38
CA ALA A 111 -16.48 7.55 -6.06
C ALA A 111 -17.49 7.60 -7.23
N ARG A 112 -17.01 7.42 -8.48
CA ARG A 112 -17.83 7.53 -9.71
C ARG A 112 -17.75 6.31 -10.62
N ASP A 113 -16.88 5.36 -10.32
CA ASP A 113 -16.61 4.18 -11.12
C ASP A 113 -16.72 2.93 -10.24
N PRO A 114 -17.84 2.16 -10.34
CA PRO A 114 -18.07 0.98 -9.51
C PRO A 114 -17.00 -0.12 -9.70
N GLY A 115 -16.40 -0.23 -10.88
CA GLY A 115 -15.31 -1.18 -11.14
C GLY A 115 -14.06 -0.84 -10.34
N ILE A 116 -13.66 0.43 -10.35
CA ILE A 116 -12.52 0.91 -9.55
C ILE A 116 -12.86 0.87 -8.06
N ALA A 117 -14.09 1.23 -7.66
CA ALA A 117 -14.52 1.14 -6.27
C ALA A 117 -14.34 -0.27 -5.70
N ARG A 118 -14.77 -1.28 -6.45
CA ARG A 118 -14.61 -2.69 -6.05
C ARG A 118 -13.14 -3.07 -5.88
N ILE A 119 -12.27 -2.73 -6.83
CA ILE A 119 -10.83 -3.04 -6.76
C ILE A 119 -10.19 -2.37 -5.54
N MET A 120 -10.51 -1.11 -5.29
CA MET A 120 -10.01 -0.36 -4.15
C MET A 120 -10.50 -0.94 -2.82
N GLN A 121 -11.76 -1.40 -2.77
CA GLN A 121 -12.33 -2.06 -1.60
C GLN A 121 -11.66 -3.41 -1.33
N GLU A 122 -11.56 -4.29 -2.33
CA GLU A 122 -10.88 -5.59 -2.21
C GLU A 122 -9.43 -5.42 -1.72
N THR A 123 -8.73 -4.41 -2.23
CA THR A 123 -7.38 -4.06 -1.80
C THR A 123 -7.33 -3.63 -0.35
N ASN A 124 -8.29 -2.80 0.07
CA ASN A 124 -8.38 -2.31 1.44
C ASN A 124 -8.68 -3.45 2.43
N GLU A 125 -9.59 -4.35 2.07
CA GLU A 125 -9.93 -5.53 2.87
C GLU A 125 -8.71 -6.47 3.01
N ALA A 126 -7.98 -6.70 1.93
CA ALA A 126 -6.76 -7.51 1.96
C ALA A 126 -5.71 -6.90 2.90
N TRP A 127 -5.53 -5.58 2.85
CA TRP A 127 -4.59 -4.88 3.75
C TRP A 127 -5.04 -4.94 5.21
N HIS A 128 -6.33 -4.69 5.47
CA HIS A 128 -6.92 -4.83 6.80
C HIS A 128 -6.68 -6.25 7.35
N HIS A 129 -6.94 -7.28 6.56
CA HIS A 129 -6.73 -8.68 6.96
C HIS A 129 -5.27 -8.96 7.36
N ILE A 130 -4.30 -8.45 6.61
CA ILE A 130 -2.86 -8.60 6.92
C ILE A 130 -2.52 -7.91 8.25
N VAL A 131 -2.93 -6.65 8.44
CA VAL A 131 -2.66 -5.89 9.66
C VAL A 131 -3.31 -6.55 10.88
N ARG A 132 -4.58 -6.96 10.76
CA ARG A 132 -5.28 -7.70 11.81
C ARG A 132 -4.56 -8.99 12.18
N GLY A 133 -4.06 -9.73 11.19
CA GLY A 133 -3.29 -10.94 11.41
C GLY A 133 -1.99 -10.69 12.20
N LEU A 134 -1.29 -9.59 11.92
CA LEU A 134 -0.10 -9.18 12.67
C LEU A 134 -0.45 -8.81 14.11
N LEU A 135 -1.50 -8.01 14.32
CA LEU A 135 -1.97 -7.62 15.65
C LEU A 135 -2.37 -8.83 16.50
N ARG A 136 -3.17 -9.76 15.97
CA ARG A 136 -3.57 -10.98 16.67
C ARG A 136 -2.37 -11.83 17.11
N ARG A 137 -1.39 -11.99 16.22
CA ARG A 137 -0.16 -12.71 16.58
C ARG A 137 0.65 -11.99 17.64
N ALA A 138 0.76 -10.67 17.56
CA ALA A 138 1.49 -9.86 18.52
C ALA A 138 0.83 -9.90 19.92
N VAL A 139 -0.51 -9.89 20.00
CA VAL A 139 -1.25 -10.08 21.25
C VAL A 139 -1.01 -11.49 21.79
N LYS A 140 -1.14 -12.54 20.96
CA LYS A 140 -0.93 -13.92 21.37
C LYS A 140 0.48 -14.19 21.90
N GLU A 141 1.48 -13.53 21.35
CA GLU A 141 2.89 -13.63 21.78
C GLU A 141 3.23 -12.73 22.98
N GLY A 142 2.26 -12.01 23.54
CA GLY A 142 2.46 -11.08 24.65
C GLY A 142 3.24 -9.82 24.31
N ASN A 143 3.39 -9.51 23.02
CA ASN A 143 4.08 -8.31 22.54
C ASN A 143 3.18 -7.06 22.59
N LEU A 144 1.86 -7.24 22.64
CA LEU A 144 0.86 -6.18 22.73
C LEU A 144 -0.16 -6.50 23.83
N ARG A 145 -0.94 -5.49 24.26
CA ARG A 145 -1.94 -5.62 25.30
C ARG A 145 -3.05 -6.59 24.89
N SER A 146 -3.45 -7.49 25.79
CA SER A 146 -4.49 -8.50 25.57
C SER A 146 -5.90 -7.92 25.39
N GLU A 147 -6.14 -6.72 25.91
CA GLU A 147 -7.44 -6.03 25.87
C GLU A 147 -7.73 -5.35 24.52
N MET A 148 -6.76 -5.37 23.61
CA MET A 148 -6.85 -4.70 22.32
C MET A 148 -7.72 -5.49 21.34
N ASP A 149 -8.80 -4.92 20.84
CA ASP A 149 -9.52 -5.47 19.69
C ASP A 149 -8.68 -5.33 18.43
N SER A 150 -8.17 -6.44 17.94
CA SER A 150 -7.27 -6.45 16.78
C SER A 150 -7.97 -6.07 15.48
N ASP A 151 -9.29 -6.17 15.38
CA ASP A 151 -10.06 -5.80 14.21
C ASP A 151 -10.26 -4.29 14.15
N GLU A 152 -10.71 -3.69 15.24
CA GLU A 152 -10.88 -2.23 15.38
C GLU A 152 -9.56 -1.49 15.20
N VAL A 153 -8.48 -1.99 15.84
CA VAL A 153 -7.15 -1.38 15.70
C VAL A 153 -6.61 -1.53 14.28
N ALA A 154 -6.86 -2.65 13.60
CA ALA A 154 -6.51 -2.81 12.19
C ALA A 154 -7.23 -1.78 11.31
N ALA A 155 -8.52 -1.53 11.55
CA ALA A 155 -9.27 -0.50 10.84
C ALA A 155 -8.66 0.89 11.02
N MET A 156 -8.28 1.27 12.25
CA MET A 156 -7.61 2.54 12.55
C MET A 156 -6.24 2.65 11.84
N VAL A 157 -5.44 1.59 11.89
CA VAL A 157 -4.13 1.54 11.23
C VAL A 157 -4.28 1.74 9.74
N VAL A 158 -5.15 0.98 9.08
CA VAL A 158 -5.35 1.05 7.64
C VAL A 158 -5.91 2.41 7.23
N ALA A 159 -6.88 2.97 7.98
CA ALA A 159 -7.40 4.32 7.71
C ALA A 159 -6.29 5.39 7.81
N THR A 160 -5.43 5.31 8.83
CA THR A 160 -4.30 6.22 9.00
C THR A 160 -3.29 6.09 7.84
N LEU A 161 -2.90 4.86 7.49
CA LEU A 161 -1.96 4.62 6.40
C LEU A 161 -2.53 5.09 5.06
N ARG A 162 -3.80 4.82 4.77
CA ARG A 162 -4.47 5.35 3.57
C ARG A 162 -4.44 6.86 3.49
N ASN A 163 -4.73 7.54 4.59
CA ASN A 163 -4.63 9.00 4.60
C ASN A 163 -3.20 9.48 4.32
N LEU A 164 -2.19 8.80 4.86
CA LEU A 164 -0.78 9.12 4.62
C LEU A 164 -0.32 8.87 3.18
N THR A 165 -1.04 8.07 2.40
CA THR A 165 -0.74 7.89 0.96
C THR A 165 -1.23 9.06 0.10
N LEU A 166 -2.10 9.92 0.60
CA LEU A 166 -2.57 11.09 -0.15
C LEU A 166 -1.50 12.19 -0.18
N PRO A 167 -1.34 12.90 -1.30
CA PRO A 167 -0.27 13.91 -1.46
C PRO A 167 -0.26 14.99 -0.38
N MET A 168 -1.43 15.46 0.05
CA MET A 168 -1.56 16.49 1.09
C MET A 168 -1.09 16.02 2.47
N ALA A 169 -1.24 14.74 2.79
CA ALA A 169 -0.87 14.18 4.08
C ALA A 169 0.57 13.63 4.09
N SER A 170 1.10 13.27 2.92
CA SER A 170 2.43 12.66 2.79
C SER A 170 3.57 13.64 3.09
N SER A 171 3.40 14.93 2.86
CA SER A 171 4.46 15.96 2.98
C SER A 171 4.50 16.65 4.34
N GLY A 172 3.57 16.37 5.27
CA GLY A 172 3.42 17.15 6.49
C GLY A 172 3.97 16.49 7.77
N ALA A 173 4.57 17.29 8.66
CA ALA A 173 4.99 16.86 10.00
C ALA A 173 3.84 16.25 10.84
N ARG A 174 2.60 16.61 10.57
CA ARG A 174 1.42 16.07 11.24
C ARG A 174 1.19 14.60 10.93
N GLY A 175 1.50 14.14 9.71
CA GLY A 175 1.45 12.72 9.35
C GLY A 175 2.43 11.89 10.18
N ASP A 176 3.65 12.41 10.38
CA ASP A 176 4.65 11.76 11.23
C ASP A 176 4.26 11.77 12.71
N GLN A 177 3.62 12.85 13.17
CA GLN A 177 3.09 12.92 14.55
C GLN A 177 1.98 11.89 14.77
N ALA A 178 1.03 11.79 13.84
CA ALA A 178 -0.06 10.81 13.90
C ALA A 178 0.48 9.37 13.92
N LEU A 179 1.45 9.07 13.05
CA LEU A 179 2.06 7.74 12.99
C LEU A 179 2.80 7.38 14.27
N ARG A 180 3.62 8.31 14.81
CA ARG A 180 4.29 8.11 16.10
C ARG A 180 3.31 7.91 17.25
N GLN A 181 2.18 8.63 17.24
CA GLN A 181 1.16 8.46 18.27
C GLN A 181 0.45 7.11 18.14
N LEU A 182 0.17 6.69 16.91
CA LEU A 182 -0.39 5.37 16.62
C LEU A 182 0.54 4.25 17.09
N GLU A 183 1.85 4.33 16.77
CA GLU A 183 2.86 3.38 17.24
C GLU A 183 2.87 3.26 18.77
N ARG A 184 2.77 4.39 19.51
CA ARG A 184 2.69 4.39 20.97
C ARG A 184 1.41 3.75 21.50
N TRP A 185 0.26 4.06 20.89
CA TRP A 185 -1.02 3.52 21.33
C TRP A 185 -1.09 2.00 21.19
N ILE A 186 -0.61 1.48 20.08
CA ILE A 186 -0.55 0.03 19.87
C ILE A 186 0.63 -0.64 20.60
N GLY A 187 1.58 0.12 21.16
CA GLY A 187 2.73 -0.42 21.90
C GLY A 187 3.84 -0.98 21.01
N VAL A 188 3.95 -0.53 19.77
CA VAL A 188 5.01 -0.97 18.82
C VAL A 188 6.13 0.07 18.67
N ASP A 189 6.19 1.11 19.49
CA ASP A 189 7.18 2.19 19.43
C ASP A 189 8.59 1.77 19.88
N GLY A 190 8.74 0.59 20.46
CA GLY A 190 9.99 0.05 20.97
C GLY A 190 10.25 0.33 22.45
N SER A 191 9.35 1.06 23.15
CA SER A 191 9.49 1.41 24.57
C SER A 191 9.24 0.24 25.53
N SER A 192 8.57 -0.83 25.09
CA SER A 192 8.15 -1.94 25.94
C SER A 192 9.25 -2.97 26.28
N ARG A 193 10.48 -2.83 25.81
CA ARG A 193 11.59 -3.77 26.12
C ARG A 193 12.28 -3.53 27.48
N GLY A 194 11.84 -2.55 28.28
CA GLY A 194 12.53 -2.10 29.51
C GLY A 194 11.92 -2.52 30.83
N SER A 195 10.71 -3.10 30.92
CA SER A 195 9.99 -3.31 32.19
C SER A 195 10.01 -4.72 32.78
N GLY A 196 10.80 -5.63 32.22
CA GLY A 196 10.77 -7.06 32.59
C GLY A 196 11.99 -7.59 33.33
N ARG A 197 12.76 -6.77 34.12
CA ARG A 197 13.82 -7.29 35.00
C ARG A 197 14.15 -6.34 36.15
N LYS A 198 13.36 -6.37 37.21
CA LYS A 198 13.78 -6.03 38.59
C LYS A 198 12.67 -6.44 39.54
N HIS A 199 12.72 -7.66 40.03
CA HIS A 199 12.36 -8.07 41.39
C HIS A 199 12.71 -9.55 41.56
N SER A 200 13.92 -9.78 42.00
CA SER A 200 14.29 -10.93 42.80
C SER A 200 15.69 -10.67 43.37
N SER A 201 15.73 -10.15 44.57
CA SER A 201 16.77 -10.35 45.56
C SER A 201 16.40 -9.57 46.82
N ASN A 202 15.72 -10.21 47.73
CA ASN A 202 16.13 -10.35 49.13
C ASN A 202 15.18 -11.33 49.81
#